data_ef42ff51fc27dd4e57a491c5d4e14f5b
#
_entry.id   ef42ff51fc27dd4e57a491c5d4e14f5b
#
_cell.length_a   1.000
_cell.length_b   1.000
_cell.length_c   1.000
_cell.angle_alpha   90.00
_cell.angle_beta   90.00
_cell.angle_gamma   90.00
#
_symmetry.space_group_name_H-M   'P 1'
#
loop_
_entity.id
_entity.type
_entity.pdbx_description
1 polymer ?
#
loop_
_entity_poly.entity_id
_entity_poly.type
_entity_poly.pdbx_seq_one_letter_code
_entity_poly.pdbx_strand_id
1 'polypeptide(L)'
;MPVATTNVVLTWEPINSAQDGFVASPADKVLFSGAFGAGKSIAICAKALKLSLDYPKNFGYVCRKVRATIGLSTLKTFTDLVCPPELIADQNKSEGLITLTNGSQLLFGGLDDYLKLGSLGAGGIGFVAIDEAIETVEDDWKMLEGRLRLPGVPHQIFAATNPGPPSHYLYRMFFTEKRGEVYQASTYDNPVLPADYKKRMAEFEGIYRDRYVLGLWKGLEGLVYSSFDERICLIPRFEIDKSWPVYSGHDFGLVNPAALFYAGSPGTGDFFGFAEYVPGIKMGYHDHVQVFKAITEGRNVLKRVGGNHAEEGERQAYSAQGWPISEPKHSQDKALQIKMVQGMHRLNKVYIFNDLTNYVREKFSFVTKEDKIVDEAKYHLMAAERYILSDFTPETVARHDTPLPPHRNYLRGN
;
A
#
# COMPACT_ATOMS: atom_id res chain seq x y z
N MET A 1 37.44 36.41 -9.78
CA MET A 1 37.71 35.98 -8.40
C MET A 1 37.65 34.45 -8.40
N PRO A 2 38.59 33.72 -7.83
CA PRO A 2 38.50 32.28 -7.71
C PRO A 2 37.33 31.93 -6.81
N VAL A 3 36.40 31.12 -7.31
CA VAL A 3 35.32 30.53 -6.51
C VAL A 3 36.00 29.62 -5.48
N ALA A 4 35.81 29.90 -4.20
CA ALA A 4 36.25 29.02 -3.13
C ALA A 4 35.58 27.65 -3.32
N THR A 5 36.35 26.64 -3.65
CA THR A 5 35.90 25.25 -3.68
C THR A 5 35.66 24.80 -2.25
N THR A 6 34.44 24.83 -1.81
CA THR A 6 34.07 24.23 -0.53
C THR A 6 34.14 22.70 -0.73
N ASN A 7 35.12 22.06 -0.12
CA ASN A 7 35.20 20.61 -0.09
C ASN A 7 34.11 20.09 0.88
N VAL A 8 32.99 19.65 0.35
CA VAL A 8 31.96 18.98 1.14
C VAL A 8 32.39 17.54 1.31
N VAL A 9 32.67 17.13 2.53
CA VAL A 9 32.95 15.73 2.88
C VAL A 9 31.61 15.07 3.20
N LEU A 10 31.21 14.10 2.37
CA LEU A 10 30.03 13.30 2.63
C LEU A 10 30.43 12.00 3.33
N THR A 11 29.86 11.77 4.50
CA THR A 11 29.99 10.49 5.21
C THR A 11 28.72 9.70 5.04
N TRP A 12 28.82 8.52 4.47
CA TRP A 12 27.72 7.55 4.40
C TRP A 12 27.76 6.67 5.64
N GLU A 13 26.70 6.73 6.45
CA GLU A 13 26.54 5.90 7.65
C GLU A 13 25.31 4.99 7.47
N PRO A 14 25.47 3.77 6.94
CA PRO A 14 24.37 2.84 6.74
C PRO A 14 23.83 2.34 8.09
N ILE A 15 22.51 2.19 8.19
CA ILE A 15 21.88 1.66 9.40
C ILE A 15 21.90 0.13 9.48
N ASN A 16 22.20 -0.54 8.35
CA ASN A 16 22.38 -2.00 8.27
C ASN A 16 23.21 -2.38 7.04
N SER A 17 23.70 -3.62 7.03
CA SER A 17 24.53 -4.15 5.95
C SER A 17 23.84 -4.23 4.59
N ALA A 18 22.51 -4.42 4.56
CA ALA A 18 21.74 -4.45 3.31
C ALA A 18 21.70 -3.07 2.66
N GLN A 19 21.56 -2.02 3.47
CA GLN A 19 21.58 -0.63 3.00
C GLN A 19 22.97 -0.27 2.43
N ASP A 20 24.03 -0.67 3.13
CA ASP A 20 25.41 -0.44 2.70
C ASP A 20 25.71 -1.15 1.39
N GLY A 21 25.45 -2.46 1.33
CA GLY A 21 25.65 -3.25 0.13
C GLY A 21 24.85 -2.73 -1.07
N PHE A 22 23.59 -2.34 -0.87
CA PHE A 22 22.76 -1.77 -1.95
C PHE A 22 23.37 -0.49 -2.52
N VAL A 23 23.81 0.43 -1.66
CA VAL A 23 24.40 1.70 -2.10
C VAL A 23 25.74 1.47 -2.79
N ALA A 24 26.56 0.55 -2.29
CA ALA A 24 27.87 0.25 -2.83
C ALA A 24 27.85 -0.61 -4.12
N SER A 25 26.79 -1.36 -4.37
CA SER A 25 26.71 -2.31 -5.48
C SER A 25 26.99 -1.70 -6.84
N PRO A 26 27.92 -2.25 -7.64
CA PRO A 26 28.20 -1.83 -9.00
C PRO A 26 27.32 -2.53 -10.05
N ALA A 27 26.45 -3.46 -9.65
CA ALA A 27 25.64 -4.25 -10.57
C ALA A 27 24.71 -3.37 -11.40
N ASP A 28 24.42 -3.78 -12.62
CA ASP A 28 23.53 -3.08 -13.55
C ASP A 28 22.07 -3.09 -13.08
N LYS A 29 21.67 -4.12 -12.33
CA LYS A 29 20.33 -4.30 -11.72
C LYS A 29 20.44 -4.59 -10.24
N VAL A 30 19.82 -3.75 -9.41
CA VAL A 30 19.88 -3.90 -7.94
C VAL A 30 18.50 -3.69 -7.33
N LEU A 31 18.12 -4.58 -6.42
CA LEU A 31 16.88 -4.50 -5.68
C LEU A 31 17.14 -4.39 -4.18
N PHE A 32 16.60 -3.37 -3.52
CA PHE A 32 16.46 -3.33 -2.08
C PHE A 32 15.04 -3.74 -1.70
N SER A 33 14.90 -4.98 -1.25
CA SER A 33 13.63 -5.55 -0.78
C SER A 33 13.60 -5.49 0.74
N GLY A 34 12.82 -4.60 1.32
CA GLY A 34 12.83 -4.39 2.76
C GLY A 34 11.47 -4.16 3.38
N ALA A 35 11.33 -4.54 4.65
CA ALA A 35 10.16 -4.29 5.47
C ALA A 35 9.90 -2.80 5.74
N PHE A 36 8.82 -2.47 6.46
CA PHE A 36 8.58 -1.12 6.93
C PHE A 36 9.73 -0.64 7.84
N GLY A 37 10.15 0.61 7.65
CA GLY A 37 11.24 1.18 8.44
C GLY A 37 12.64 0.62 8.15
N ALA A 38 12.82 -0.26 7.15
CA ALA A 38 14.13 -0.83 6.81
C ALA A 38 15.14 0.16 6.18
N GLY A 39 14.77 1.44 5.99
CA GLY A 39 15.66 2.47 5.45
C GLY A 39 15.71 2.53 3.92
N LYS A 40 14.78 1.93 3.21
CA LYS A 40 14.72 1.84 1.74
C LYS A 40 14.82 3.19 1.04
N SER A 41 13.99 4.16 1.42
CA SER A 41 13.93 5.47 0.76
C SER A 41 15.22 6.27 0.94
N ILE A 42 15.90 6.13 2.07
CA ILE A 42 17.23 6.74 2.28
C ILE A 42 18.26 6.05 1.38
N ALA A 43 18.28 4.71 1.31
CA ALA A 43 19.23 3.96 0.52
C ALA A 43 19.13 4.29 -0.98
N ILE A 44 17.90 4.36 -1.52
CA ILE A 44 17.71 4.67 -2.95
C ILE A 44 18.15 6.09 -3.28
N CYS A 45 17.86 7.05 -2.40
CA CYS A 45 18.32 8.44 -2.54
C CYS A 45 19.85 8.55 -2.42
N ALA A 46 20.46 7.83 -1.46
CA ALA A 46 21.90 7.82 -1.27
C ALA A 46 22.65 7.21 -2.47
N LYS A 47 22.14 6.11 -3.03
CA LYS A 47 22.71 5.53 -4.27
C LYS A 47 22.57 6.47 -5.45
N ALA A 48 21.44 7.14 -5.61
CA ALA A 48 21.23 8.13 -6.66
C ALA A 48 22.20 9.31 -6.51
N LEU A 49 22.39 9.83 -5.29
CA LEU A 49 23.37 10.88 -5.03
C LEU A 49 24.81 10.41 -5.31
N LYS A 50 25.18 9.21 -4.84
CA LYS A 50 26.50 8.62 -5.08
C LYS A 50 26.81 8.55 -6.58
N LEU A 51 25.92 7.99 -7.39
CA LEU A 51 26.12 7.88 -8.85
C LEU A 51 26.19 9.26 -9.53
N SER A 52 25.50 10.25 -9.00
CA SER A 52 25.55 11.61 -9.53
C SER A 52 26.86 12.32 -9.17
N LEU A 53 27.47 11.98 -8.04
CA LEU A 53 28.75 12.57 -7.60
C LEU A 53 29.95 11.87 -8.24
N ASP A 54 29.93 10.55 -8.30
CA ASP A 54 31.02 9.74 -8.86
C ASP A 54 31.18 9.98 -10.37
N TYR A 55 30.09 10.34 -11.06
CA TYR A 55 30.06 10.59 -12.50
C TYR A 55 29.52 12.00 -12.79
N PRO A 56 30.37 13.04 -12.86
CA PRO A 56 29.95 14.41 -13.16
C PRO A 56 29.17 14.51 -14.47
N LYS A 57 28.16 15.38 -14.51
CA LYS A 57 27.22 15.56 -15.63
C LYS A 57 26.36 14.31 -15.91
N ASN A 58 26.22 13.41 -14.93
CA ASN A 58 25.31 12.29 -15.02
C ASN A 58 23.86 12.79 -15.04
N PHE A 59 22.97 12.05 -15.69
CA PHE A 59 21.53 12.31 -15.68
C PHE A 59 20.80 11.11 -15.10
N GLY A 60 20.20 11.29 -13.90
CA GLY A 60 19.46 10.28 -13.18
C GLY A 60 17.96 10.51 -13.23
N TYR A 61 17.17 9.44 -13.36
CA TYR A 61 15.73 9.48 -13.21
C TYR A 61 15.31 8.74 -11.94
N VAL A 62 14.72 9.46 -10.99
CA VAL A 62 14.20 8.92 -9.73
C VAL A 62 12.68 8.94 -9.82
N CYS A 63 12.05 7.77 -9.75
CA CYS A 63 10.62 7.67 -10.04
C CYS A 63 9.83 6.78 -9.07
N ARG A 64 8.51 7.00 -9.09
CA ARG A 64 7.47 6.11 -8.55
C ARG A 64 6.45 5.84 -9.64
N LYS A 65 5.52 4.90 -9.40
CA LYS A 65 4.44 4.63 -10.36
C LYS A 65 3.62 5.88 -10.64
N VAL A 66 3.27 6.65 -9.60
CA VAL A 66 2.43 7.85 -9.69
C VAL A 66 3.22 9.10 -9.31
N ARG A 67 3.27 10.10 -10.21
CA ARG A 67 4.02 11.35 -10.02
C ARG A 67 3.60 12.12 -8.76
N ALA A 68 2.30 12.20 -8.48
CA ALA A 68 1.78 12.99 -7.36
C ALA A 68 2.36 12.56 -5.99
N THR A 69 2.81 11.32 -5.84
CA THR A 69 3.33 10.79 -4.58
C THR A 69 4.82 11.05 -4.37
N ILE A 70 5.60 11.31 -5.43
CA ILE A 70 7.07 11.42 -5.32
C ILE A 70 7.51 12.68 -4.59
N GLY A 71 6.80 13.79 -4.80
CA GLY A 71 7.12 15.07 -4.17
C GLY A 71 6.93 15.07 -2.65
N LEU A 72 6.00 14.26 -2.16
CA LEU A 72 5.68 14.16 -0.73
C LEU A 72 6.57 13.15 0.02
N SER A 73 7.29 12.29 -0.70
CA SER A 73 8.08 11.20 -0.12
C SER A 73 9.54 11.23 -0.56
N THR A 74 9.86 10.65 -1.73
CA THR A 74 11.22 10.39 -2.18
C THR A 74 12.02 11.67 -2.45
N LEU A 75 11.42 12.67 -3.11
CA LEU A 75 12.06 13.97 -3.32
C LEU A 75 12.35 14.66 -1.99
N LYS A 76 11.40 14.66 -1.06
CA LYS A 76 11.59 15.23 0.27
C LYS A 76 12.68 14.48 1.05
N THR A 77 12.72 13.15 1.00
CA THR A 77 13.81 12.36 1.59
C THR A 77 15.16 12.74 1.01
N PHE A 78 15.23 12.92 -0.31
CA PHE A 78 16.48 13.33 -0.97
C PHE A 78 16.96 14.71 -0.50
N THR A 79 16.10 15.72 -0.50
CA THR A 79 16.47 17.09 -0.16
C THR A 79 16.67 17.33 1.33
N ASP A 80 15.89 16.68 2.19
CA ASP A 80 15.89 16.96 3.63
C ASP A 80 16.88 16.08 4.41
N LEU A 81 17.18 14.87 3.90
CA LEU A 81 17.93 13.87 4.65
C LEU A 81 19.21 13.36 3.96
N VAL A 82 19.31 13.47 2.62
CA VAL A 82 20.38 12.79 1.87
C VAL A 82 21.33 13.76 1.17
N CYS A 83 20.80 14.76 0.48
CA CYS A 83 21.61 15.69 -0.31
C CYS A 83 21.86 16.99 0.46
N PRO A 84 23.09 17.30 0.87
CA PRO A 84 23.41 18.59 1.46
C PRO A 84 23.05 19.75 0.51
N PRO A 85 22.45 20.83 1.03
CA PRO A 85 22.06 21.99 0.23
C PRO A 85 23.21 22.60 -0.58
N GLU A 86 24.44 22.52 -0.08
CA GLU A 86 25.65 23.04 -0.72
C GLU A 86 26.00 22.32 -2.03
N LEU A 87 25.50 21.13 -2.24
CA LEU A 87 25.66 20.38 -3.48
C LEU A 87 24.62 20.72 -4.52
N ILE A 88 23.54 21.42 -4.17
CA ILE A 88 22.46 21.79 -5.07
C ILE A 88 22.79 23.14 -5.72
N ALA A 89 23.07 23.14 -7.01
CA ALA A 89 23.30 24.37 -7.79
C ALA A 89 21.97 25.03 -8.21
N ASP A 90 20.95 24.24 -8.52
CA ASP A 90 19.62 24.72 -8.91
C ASP A 90 18.54 23.68 -8.62
N GLN A 91 17.31 24.15 -8.34
CA GLN A 91 16.15 23.31 -8.11
C GLN A 91 14.92 23.87 -8.82
N ASN A 92 14.44 23.18 -9.86
CA ASN A 92 13.17 23.47 -10.48
C ASN A 92 12.05 22.58 -9.87
N LYS A 93 11.31 23.16 -8.90
CA LYS A 93 10.26 22.43 -8.17
C LYS A 93 9.07 22.01 -9.05
N SER A 94 8.73 22.79 -10.08
CA SER A 94 7.60 22.50 -10.98
C SER A 94 7.86 21.28 -11.86
N GLU A 95 9.12 21.11 -12.28
CA GLU A 95 9.54 19.97 -13.08
C GLU A 95 10.01 18.79 -12.25
N GLY A 96 10.41 19.03 -11.00
CA GLY A 96 11.02 18.04 -10.13
C GLY A 96 12.51 17.80 -10.47
N LEU A 97 13.17 18.79 -11.06
CA LEU A 97 14.58 18.70 -11.50
C LEU A 97 15.50 19.33 -10.47
N ILE A 98 16.53 18.59 -10.06
CA ILE A 98 17.63 19.07 -9.21
C ILE A 98 18.92 19.02 -10.03
N THR A 99 19.66 20.14 -10.08
CA THR A 99 20.99 20.21 -10.70
C THR A 99 22.03 20.33 -9.60
N LEU A 100 23.02 19.42 -9.60
CA LEU A 100 24.13 19.45 -8.64
C LEU A 100 25.28 20.35 -9.14
N THR A 101 26.13 20.76 -8.22
CA THR A 101 27.28 21.66 -8.49
C THR A 101 28.31 21.07 -9.45
N ASN A 102 28.36 19.73 -9.60
CA ASN A 102 29.21 19.04 -10.58
C ASN A 102 28.54 18.90 -11.97
N GLY A 103 27.38 19.53 -12.16
CA GLY A 103 26.61 19.49 -13.41
C GLY A 103 25.74 18.25 -13.59
N SER A 104 25.71 17.33 -12.64
CA SER A 104 24.77 16.19 -12.66
C SER A 104 23.34 16.63 -12.39
N GLN A 105 22.38 15.96 -12.98
CA GLN A 105 20.97 16.28 -12.88
C GLN A 105 20.17 15.07 -12.41
N LEU A 106 19.25 15.28 -11.49
CA LEU A 106 18.29 14.27 -11.03
C LEU A 106 16.88 14.78 -11.30
N LEU A 107 16.15 14.03 -12.10
CA LEU A 107 14.73 14.30 -12.34
C LEU A 107 13.86 13.37 -11.50
N PHE A 108 12.99 13.95 -10.70
CA PHE A 108 12.00 13.24 -9.89
C PHE A 108 10.66 13.23 -10.59
N GLY A 109 10.13 12.05 -10.95
CA GLY A 109 8.94 11.93 -11.78
C GLY A 109 8.11 10.69 -11.53
N GLY A 110 7.01 10.57 -12.26
CA GLY A 110 6.13 9.39 -12.25
C GLY A 110 6.20 8.63 -13.57
N LEU A 111 5.81 7.36 -13.53
CA LEU A 111 5.68 6.52 -14.72
C LEU A 111 4.33 6.70 -15.43
N ASP A 112 3.41 7.43 -14.82
CA ASP A 112 2.13 7.84 -15.39
C ASP A 112 2.23 8.96 -16.43
N ASP A 113 3.41 9.57 -16.60
CA ASP A 113 3.69 10.65 -17.56
C ASP A 113 4.64 10.19 -18.68
N TYR A 114 4.25 9.16 -19.41
CA TYR A 114 5.05 8.54 -20.49
C TYR A 114 5.50 9.52 -21.58
N LEU A 115 4.70 10.52 -21.89
CA LEU A 115 5.01 11.47 -22.97
C LEU A 115 6.21 12.34 -22.60
N LYS A 116 6.36 12.69 -21.32
CA LYS A 116 7.52 13.45 -20.84
C LYS A 116 8.79 12.61 -20.81
N LEU A 117 8.68 11.31 -20.47
CA LEU A 117 9.82 10.40 -20.56
C LEU A 117 10.38 10.28 -21.98
N GLY A 118 9.53 10.42 -23.01
CA GLY A 118 9.94 10.46 -24.41
C GLY A 118 10.82 11.64 -24.78
N SER A 119 10.61 12.79 -24.13
CA SER A 119 11.34 14.04 -24.38
C SER A 119 12.54 14.24 -23.46
N LEU A 120 12.73 13.38 -22.45
CA LEU A 120 13.83 13.49 -21.49
C LEU A 120 15.17 13.10 -22.15
N GLY A 121 15.95 14.13 -22.42
CA GLY A 121 17.38 14.04 -22.75
C GLY A 121 17.68 13.38 -24.10
N ALA A 122 17.98 14.14 -25.09
CA ALA A 122 18.56 13.64 -26.37
C ALA A 122 19.80 12.74 -26.15
N GLY A 123 20.47 12.86 -24.98
CA GLY A 123 21.67 12.11 -24.58
C GLY A 123 21.40 10.76 -23.88
N GLY A 124 20.20 10.48 -23.43
CA GLY A 124 19.89 9.29 -22.62
C GLY A 124 20.03 9.51 -21.12
N ILE A 125 19.73 8.47 -20.35
CA ILE A 125 19.75 8.45 -18.88
C ILE A 125 20.94 7.58 -18.43
N GLY A 126 21.66 8.01 -17.39
CA GLY A 126 22.76 7.24 -16.82
C GLY A 126 22.28 6.21 -15.79
N PHE A 127 21.31 6.57 -14.94
CA PHE A 127 20.73 5.61 -14.02
C PHE A 127 19.23 5.86 -13.80
N VAL A 128 18.53 4.81 -13.41
CA VAL A 128 17.13 4.86 -13.00
C VAL A 128 17.00 4.32 -11.58
N ALA A 129 16.29 5.07 -10.73
CA ALA A 129 15.94 4.71 -9.36
C ALA A 129 14.43 4.61 -9.22
N ILE A 130 13.90 3.43 -8.88
CA ILE A 130 12.45 3.19 -8.75
C ILE A 130 12.12 2.98 -7.28
N ASP A 131 11.46 3.96 -6.65
CA ASP A 131 10.95 3.81 -5.28
C ASP A 131 9.54 3.21 -5.30
N GLU A 132 9.21 2.39 -4.30
CA GLU A 132 7.97 1.60 -4.23
C GLU A 132 7.72 0.75 -5.50
N ALA A 133 8.76 0.06 -5.95
CA ALA A 133 8.75 -0.69 -7.21
C ALA A 133 7.70 -1.81 -7.27
N ILE A 134 7.10 -2.23 -6.15
CA ILE A 134 5.98 -3.17 -6.12
C ILE A 134 4.74 -2.63 -6.88
N GLU A 135 4.61 -1.31 -7.02
CA GLU A 135 3.53 -0.67 -7.74
C GLU A 135 3.69 -0.76 -9.27
N THR A 136 4.87 -1.16 -9.77
CA THR A 136 5.20 -1.18 -11.19
C THR A 136 4.92 -2.53 -11.84
N VAL A 137 4.79 -2.52 -13.17
CA VAL A 137 4.70 -3.73 -14.00
C VAL A 137 6.00 -3.95 -14.78
N GLU A 138 6.18 -5.16 -15.31
CA GLU A 138 7.43 -5.52 -16.02
C GLU A 138 7.70 -4.61 -17.24
N ASP A 139 6.66 -4.14 -17.90
CA ASP A 139 6.81 -3.26 -19.05
C ASP A 139 7.33 -1.86 -18.67
N ASP A 140 6.97 -1.37 -17.46
CA ASP A 140 7.57 -0.15 -16.89
C ASP A 140 9.10 -0.33 -16.76
N TRP A 141 9.54 -1.47 -16.22
CA TRP A 141 10.97 -1.78 -16.08
C TRP A 141 11.70 -1.82 -17.42
N LYS A 142 11.15 -2.57 -18.40
CA LYS A 142 11.73 -2.69 -19.74
C LYS A 142 11.84 -1.34 -20.45
N MET A 143 10.80 -0.52 -20.32
CA MET A 143 10.78 0.81 -20.90
C MET A 143 11.87 1.71 -20.31
N LEU A 144 12.06 1.69 -18.98
CA LEU A 144 13.11 2.46 -18.31
C LEU A 144 14.51 1.94 -18.65
N GLU A 145 14.70 0.62 -18.67
CA GLU A 145 15.97 -0.01 -19.05
C GLU A 145 16.40 0.41 -20.47
N GLY A 146 15.46 0.49 -21.40
CA GLY A 146 15.73 0.97 -22.77
C GLY A 146 16.16 2.46 -22.88
N ARG A 147 16.05 3.25 -21.79
CA ARG A 147 16.51 4.65 -21.74
C ARG A 147 17.92 4.81 -21.17
N LEU A 148 18.48 3.76 -20.59
CA LEU A 148 19.85 3.76 -20.06
C LEU A 148 20.87 3.73 -21.21
N ARG A 149 21.33 4.91 -21.62
CA ARG A 149 22.24 5.06 -22.76
C ARG A 149 23.11 6.32 -22.72
N LEU A 150 23.22 7.01 -21.57
CA LEU A 150 24.10 8.18 -21.42
C LEU A 150 25.56 7.75 -21.54
N PRO A 151 26.35 8.26 -22.50
CA PRO A 151 27.74 7.84 -22.69
C PRO A 151 28.63 8.19 -21.47
N GLY A 152 29.61 7.33 -21.20
CA GLY A 152 30.67 7.60 -20.20
C GLY A 152 30.29 7.38 -18.74
N VAL A 153 29.11 6.83 -18.46
CA VAL A 153 28.65 6.48 -17.12
C VAL A 153 28.18 5.03 -17.06
N PRO A 154 28.20 4.38 -15.88
CA PRO A 154 27.60 3.06 -15.73
C PRO A 154 26.07 3.18 -15.85
N HIS A 155 25.47 2.23 -16.56
CA HIS A 155 24.04 2.15 -16.74
C HIS A 155 23.43 1.26 -15.67
N GLN A 156 22.87 1.86 -14.65
CA GLN A 156 22.25 1.13 -13.53
C GLN A 156 20.76 1.40 -13.44
N ILE A 157 19.97 0.34 -13.24
CA ILE A 157 18.59 0.43 -12.80
C ILE A 157 18.47 -0.25 -11.44
N PHE A 158 18.03 0.51 -10.45
CA PHE A 158 17.89 0.01 -9.09
C PHE A 158 16.55 0.39 -8.49
N ALA A 159 16.05 -0.47 -7.64
CA ALA A 159 14.71 -0.35 -7.09
C ALA A 159 14.68 -0.58 -5.58
N ALA A 160 13.76 0.10 -4.92
CA ALA A 160 13.43 -0.14 -3.52
C ALA A 160 11.95 -0.52 -3.41
N THR A 161 11.63 -1.53 -2.59
CA THR A 161 10.27 -2.03 -2.47
C THR A 161 10.00 -2.73 -1.15
N ASN A 162 8.75 -2.72 -0.71
CA ASN A 162 8.25 -3.74 0.21
C ASN A 162 8.06 -5.05 -0.54
N PRO A 163 8.24 -6.22 0.11
CA PRO A 163 7.95 -7.50 -0.52
C PRO A 163 6.49 -7.65 -0.89
N GLY A 164 6.25 -8.32 -2.01
CA GLY A 164 4.93 -8.66 -2.51
C GLY A 164 4.72 -10.16 -2.66
N PRO A 165 3.76 -10.57 -3.53
CA PRO A 165 3.57 -11.97 -3.87
C PRO A 165 4.71 -12.47 -4.78
N PRO A 166 5.09 -13.77 -4.68
CA PRO A 166 6.09 -14.38 -5.57
C PRO A 166 5.71 -14.38 -7.06
N SER A 167 4.44 -14.14 -7.38
CA SER A 167 3.97 -13.95 -8.77
C SER A 167 4.38 -12.60 -9.38
N HIS A 168 4.86 -11.65 -8.59
CA HIS A 168 5.29 -10.36 -9.09
C HIS A 168 6.57 -10.48 -9.92
N TYR A 169 6.71 -9.69 -11.01
CA TYR A 169 7.84 -9.78 -11.92
C TYR A 169 9.21 -9.51 -11.24
N LEU A 170 9.26 -8.65 -10.21
CA LEU A 170 10.47 -8.40 -9.43
C LEU A 170 10.96 -9.66 -8.72
N TYR A 171 10.05 -10.46 -8.12
CA TYR A 171 10.44 -11.71 -7.50
C TYR A 171 11.01 -12.68 -8.54
N ARG A 172 10.33 -12.85 -9.66
CA ARG A 172 10.82 -13.68 -10.76
C ARG A 172 12.21 -13.23 -11.21
N MET A 173 12.37 -11.93 -11.53
CA MET A 173 13.61 -11.36 -12.05
C MET A 173 14.79 -11.53 -11.09
N PHE A 174 14.61 -11.18 -9.82
CA PHE A 174 15.70 -11.09 -8.86
C PHE A 174 15.91 -12.37 -8.05
N PHE A 175 14.86 -13.08 -7.67
CA PHE A 175 14.98 -14.26 -6.79
C PHE A 175 15.00 -15.57 -7.58
N THR A 176 14.20 -15.67 -8.66
CA THR A 176 14.12 -16.91 -9.45
C THR A 176 15.18 -16.93 -10.56
N GLU A 177 15.20 -15.88 -11.40
CA GLU A 177 16.09 -15.78 -12.56
C GLU A 177 17.47 -15.21 -12.22
N LYS A 178 17.62 -14.60 -11.05
CA LYS A 178 18.85 -14.00 -10.52
C LYS A 178 19.53 -13.01 -11.49
N ARG A 179 18.72 -12.15 -12.13
CA ARG A 179 19.20 -11.17 -13.10
C ARG A 179 19.81 -9.90 -12.50
N GLY A 180 20.14 -9.89 -11.22
CA GLY A 180 20.72 -8.76 -10.53
C GLY A 180 20.95 -9.08 -9.06
N GLU A 181 21.45 -8.10 -8.31
CA GLU A 181 21.70 -8.24 -6.88
C GLU A 181 20.50 -7.86 -6.05
N VAL A 182 20.30 -8.57 -4.93
CA VAL A 182 19.21 -8.33 -3.99
C VAL A 182 19.79 -8.11 -2.60
N TYR A 183 19.33 -7.02 -1.98
CA TYR A 183 19.62 -6.70 -0.58
C TYR A 183 18.29 -6.71 0.19
N GLN A 184 18.26 -7.47 1.28
CA GLN A 184 17.05 -7.66 2.08
C GLN A 184 17.25 -7.17 3.51
N ALA A 185 16.23 -6.48 4.06
CA ALA A 185 16.23 -6.05 5.44
C ALA A 185 14.83 -6.15 6.05
N SER A 186 14.78 -6.56 7.31
CA SER A 186 13.58 -6.54 8.14
C SER A 186 13.41 -5.18 8.85
N THR A 187 12.28 -4.97 9.51
CA THR A 187 12.08 -3.83 10.41
C THR A 187 13.10 -3.84 11.57
N TYR A 188 13.49 -5.03 12.02
CA TYR A 188 14.39 -5.19 13.17
C TYR A 188 15.84 -4.86 12.85
N ASP A 189 16.24 -4.88 11.58
CA ASP A 189 17.59 -4.51 11.13
C ASP A 189 17.85 -3.00 11.17
N ASN A 190 16.84 -2.20 11.51
CA ASN A 190 17.01 -0.77 11.74
C ASN A 190 17.14 -0.45 13.25
N PRO A 191 18.35 -0.14 13.73
CA PRO A 191 18.58 0.18 15.14
C PRO A 191 17.98 1.53 15.56
N VAL A 192 17.77 2.44 14.62
CA VAL A 192 17.33 3.82 14.89
C VAL A 192 15.82 3.94 15.14
N LEU A 193 15.05 2.91 14.78
CA LEU A 193 13.60 2.92 14.99
C LEU A 193 13.25 2.95 16.50
N PRO A 194 12.27 3.79 16.90
CA PRO A 194 11.78 3.85 18.26
C PRO A 194 11.31 2.49 18.78
N ALA A 195 11.53 2.23 20.07
CA ALA A 195 11.18 0.95 20.68
C ALA A 195 9.66 0.67 20.64
N ASP A 196 8.83 1.71 20.82
CA ASP A 196 7.38 1.63 20.71
C ASP A 196 6.91 1.28 19.28
N TYR A 197 7.60 1.80 18.25
CA TYR A 197 7.35 1.41 16.87
C TYR A 197 7.62 -0.09 16.66
N LYS A 198 8.78 -0.59 17.12
CA LYS A 198 9.13 -2.02 17.03
C LYS A 198 8.13 -2.90 17.78
N LYS A 199 7.63 -2.43 18.94
CA LYS A 199 6.59 -3.14 19.69
C LYS A 199 5.29 -3.26 18.89
N ARG A 200 4.81 -2.16 18.27
CA ARG A 200 3.62 -2.21 17.39
C ARG A 200 3.83 -3.13 16.18
N MET A 201 5.03 -3.15 15.59
CA MET A 201 5.33 -4.06 14.48
C MET A 201 5.34 -5.53 14.92
N ALA A 202 5.70 -5.82 16.18
CA ALA A 202 5.69 -7.19 16.72
C ALA A 202 4.26 -7.75 16.88
N GLU A 203 3.25 -6.89 16.93
CA GLU A 203 1.83 -7.29 17.00
C GLU A 203 1.27 -7.77 15.64
N PHE A 204 2.02 -7.57 14.57
CA PHE A 204 1.60 -8.03 13.23
C PHE A 204 1.74 -9.54 13.13
N GLU A 205 0.77 -10.18 12.48
CA GLU A 205 0.71 -11.63 12.31
C GLU A 205 0.57 -12.03 10.83
N GLY A 206 0.71 -13.32 10.54
CA GLY A 206 0.48 -13.91 9.22
C GLY A 206 1.33 -13.29 8.10
N ILE A 207 0.77 -13.23 6.91
CA ILE A 207 1.45 -12.71 5.71
C ILE A 207 1.83 -11.23 5.85
N TYR A 208 1.03 -10.46 6.59
CA TYR A 208 1.30 -9.05 6.84
C TYR A 208 2.62 -8.89 7.62
N ARG A 209 2.80 -9.68 8.69
CA ARG A 209 4.07 -9.74 9.42
C ARG A 209 5.22 -10.19 8.52
N ASP A 210 5.01 -11.26 7.75
CA ASP A 210 6.05 -11.80 6.87
C ASP A 210 6.54 -10.75 5.87
N ARG A 211 5.63 -10.03 5.19
CA ARG A 211 6.00 -9.01 4.20
C ARG A 211 6.52 -7.73 4.82
N TYR A 212 5.77 -7.15 5.75
CA TYR A 212 5.98 -5.77 6.19
C TYR A 212 6.84 -5.63 7.43
N VAL A 213 7.08 -6.72 8.17
CA VAL A 213 7.96 -6.74 9.34
C VAL A 213 9.23 -7.54 9.09
N LEU A 214 9.10 -8.71 8.50
CA LEU A 214 10.24 -9.60 8.23
C LEU A 214 10.88 -9.41 6.85
N GLY A 215 10.25 -8.69 5.95
CA GLY A 215 10.78 -8.43 4.60
C GLY A 215 10.76 -9.63 3.66
N LEU A 216 9.84 -10.60 3.87
CA LEU A 216 9.76 -11.85 3.13
C LEU A 216 8.75 -11.76 1.99
N TRP A 217 9.11 -12.25 0.81
CA TRP A 217 8.18 -12.43 -0.30
C TRP A 217 7.28 -13.63 -0.02
N LYS A 218 6.01 -13.37 0.16
CA LYS A 218 5.00 -14.39 0.46
C LYS A 218 3.80 -14.23 -0.44
N GLY A 219 3.32 -15.36 -0.99
CA GLY A 219 2.07 -15.44 -1.71
C GLY A 219 0.86 -15.35 -0.79
N LEU A 220 -0.29 -15.20 -1.41
CA LEU A 220 -1.59 -15.25 -0.72
C LEU A 220 -2.07 -16.70 -0.52
N GLU A 221 -1.18 -17.67 -0.65
CA GLU A 221 -1.52 -19.09 -0.44
C GLU A 221 -2.04 -19.29 0.98
N GLY A 222 -3.20 -19.94 1.05
CA GLY A 222 -3.88 -20.13 2.32
C GLY A 222 -4.76 -18.97 2.79
N LEU A 223 -4.73 -17.79 2.16
CA LEU A 223 -5.69 -16.74 2.51
C LEU A 223 -7.12 -17.15 2.13
N VAL A 224 -8.04 -16.99 3.07
CA VAL A 224 -9.47 -17.21 2.84
C VAL A 224 -9.96 -16.30 1.70
N TYR A 225 -9.53 -15.05 1.69
CA TYR A 225 -9.89 -14.07 0.67
C TYR A 225 -8.75 -13.81 -0.33
N SER A 226 -8.20 -14.87 -0.93
CA SER A 226 -7.11 -14.79 -1.92
C SER A 226 -7.42 -13.96 -3.17
N SER A 227 -8.71 -13.71 -3.44
CA SER A 227 -9.17 -12.83 -4.53
C SER A 227 -9.14 -11.33 -4.20
N PHE A 228 -8.78 -10.96 -2.96
CA PHE A 228 -8.59 -9.56 -2.57
C PHE A 228 -7.21 -9.07 -3.05
N ASP A 229 -7.17 -8.32 -4.16
CA ASP A 229 -5.92 -7.71 -4.66
C ASP A 229 -5.70 -6.36 -3.94
N GLU A 230 -4.71 -6.30 -3.08
CA GLU A 230 -4.38 -5.10 -2.30
C GLU A 230 -4.11 -3.86 -3.17
N ARG A 231 -3.53 -4.04 -4.36
CA ARG A 231 -3.20 -2.95 -5.29
C ARG A 231 -4.45 -2.31 -5.93
N ILE A 232 -5.56 -3.06 -5.95
CA ILE A 232 -6.83 -2.61 -6.53
C ILE A 232 -7.81 -2.23 -5.42
N CYS A 233 -7.89 -3.07 -4.38
CA CYS A 233 -8.92 -2.97 -3.35
C CYS A 233 -8.57 -2.02 -2.22
N LEU A 234 -7.25 -1.80 -1.90
CA LEU A 234 -6.84 -0.81 -0.93
C LEU A 234 -6.60 0.53 -1.61
N ILE A 235 -7.36 1.54 -1.23
CA ILE A 235 -7.32 2.85 -1.87
C ILE A 235 -7.10 3.97 -0.84
N PRO A 236 -6.48 5.09 -1.24
CA PRO A 236 -6.41 6.28 -0.39
C PRO A 236 -7.81 6.78 -0.03
N ARG A 237 -7.96 7.30 1.19
CA ARG A 237 -9.22 7.89 1.64
C ARG A 237 -9.58 9.10 0.77
N PHE A 238 -10.87 9.19 0.41
CA PHE A 238 -11.49 10.36 -0.21
C PHE A 238 -12.79 10.72 0.51
N GLU A 239 -13.32 11.89 0.28
CA GLU A 239 -14.59 12.31 0.85
C GLU A 239 -15.75 11.61 0.14
N ILE A 240 -16.45 10.74 0.89
CA ILE A 240 -17.63 10.04 0.39
C ILE A 240 -18.85 10.97 0.51
N ASP A 241 -19.57 11.13 -0.59
CA ASP A 241 -20.82 11.87 -0.62
C ASP A 241 -21.79 11.32 0.44
N LYS A 242 -22.36 12.21 1.25
CA LYS A 242 -23.30 11.84 2.32
C LYS A 242 -24.60 11.23 1.82
N SER A 243 -24.95 11.47 0.57
CA SER A 243 -26.15 10.87 -0.07
C SER A 243 -25.97 9.39 -0.39
N TRP A 244 -24.73 8.87 -0.41
CA TRP A 244 -24.51 7.46 -0.67
C TRP A 244 -25.08 6.60 0.46
N PRO A 245 -25.83 5.54 0.12
CA PRO A 245 -26.39 4.64 1.10
C PRO A 245 -25.27 3.93 1.88
N VAL A 246 -25.48 3.77 3.18
CA VAL A 246 -24.55 3.09 4.07
C VAL A 246 -25.09 1.71 4.43
N TYR A 247 -24.18 0.78 4.52
CA TYR A 247 -24.39 -0.63 4.90
C TYR A 247 -23.41 -0.98 6.01
N SER A 248 -23.84 -1.73 7.02
CA SER A 248 -22.93 -2.13 8.08
C SER A 248 -23.05 -3.61 8.41
N GLY A 249 -21.90 -4.24 8.62
CA GLY A 249 -21.78 -5.59 9.14
C GLY A 249 -21.34 -5.56 10.60
N HIS A 250 -21.89 -6.46 11.42
CA HIS A 250 -21.62 -6.51 12.85
C HIS A 250 -21.29 -7.95 13.27
N ASP A 251 -20.20 -8.13 13.99
CA ASP A 251 -19.86 -9.36 14.66
C ASP A 251 -20.05 -9.16 16.18
N PHE A 252 -20.84 -10.03 16.81
CA PHE A 252 -21.22 -9.90 18.21
C PHE A 252 -20.23 -10.66 19.08
N GLY A 253 -19.41 -9.93 19.82
CA GLY A 253 -18.51 -10.50 20.80
C GLY A 253 -18.77 -9.90 22.17
N LEU A 254 -18.83 -10.72 23.22
CA LEU A 254 -18.99 -10.24 24.60
C LEU A 254 -17.88 -9.28 25.04
N VAL A 255 -16.69 -9.42 24.45
CA VAL A 255 -15.48 -8.65 24.83
C VAL A 255 -14.98 -7.80 23.68
N ASN A 256 -15.13 -8.30 22.46
CA ASN A 256 -14.59 -7.66 21.25
C ASN A 256 -15.64 -7.64 20.12
N PRO A 257 -16.76 -6.90 20.29
CA PRO A 257 -17.66 -6.69 19.17
C PRO A 257 -16.94 -5.90 18.07
N ALA A 258 -17.23 -6.23 16.81
CA ALA A 258 -16.67 -5.50 15.68
C ALA A 258 -17.78 -5.04 14.75
N ALA A 259 -17.54 -3.91 14.07
CA ALA A 259 -18.40 -3.46 12.99
C ALA A 259 -17.60 -2.86 11.84
N LEU A 260 -18.13 -3.04 10.64
CA LEU A 260 -17.54 -2.53 9.42
C LEU A 260 -18.61 -1.78 8.62
N PHE A 261 -18.26 -0.58 8.16
CA PHE A 261 -19.20 0.32 7.49
C PHE A 261 -18.78 0.55 6.05
N TYR A 262 -19.74 0.36 5.14
CA TYR A 262 -19.57 0.54 3.70
C TYR A 262 -20.51 1.62 3.19
N ALA A 263 -20.01 2.46 2.29
CA ALA A 263 -20.84 3.28 1.44
C ALA A 263 -20.97 2.64 0.06
N GLY A 264 -22.20 2.54 -0.46
CA GLY A 264 -22.45 2.03 -1.80
C GLY A 264 -22.48 3.15 -2.80
N SER A 265 -21.69 3.07 -3.86
CA SER A 265 -21.74 4.02 -4.97
C SER A 265 -23.00 3.79 -5.82
N PRO A 266 -23.93 4.74 -5.90
CA PRO A 266 -25.14 4.59 -6.72
C PRO A 266 -24.85 4.41 -8.21
N GLY A 267 -23.73 4.97 -8.69
CA GLY A 267 -23.38 4.93 -10.12
C GLY A 267 -22.71 3.63 -10.56
N THR A 268 -21.87 3.01 -9.70
CA THR A 268 -21.09 1.83 -10.07
C THR A 268 -21.52 0.55 -9.36
N GLY A 269 -22.29 0.70 -8.29
CA GLY A 269 -22.63 -0.40 -7.41
C GLY A 269 -21.45 -0.96 -6.62
N ASP A 270 -20.37 -0.20 -6.51
CA ASP A 270 -19.19 -0.60 -5.75
C ASP A 270 -19.37 -0.23 -4.27
N PHE A 271 -18.77 -1.03 -3.38
CA PHE A 271 -18.78 -0.80 -1.96
C PHE A 271 -17.44 -0.21 -1.51
N PHE A 272 -17.49 0.84 -0.72
CA PHE A 272 -16.33 1.50 -0.14
C PHE A 272 -16.34 1.36 1.38
N GLY A 273 -15.49 0.50 1.93
CA GLY A 273 -15.29 0.37 3.37
C GLY A 273 -14.61 1.62 3.90
N PHE A 274 -15.35 2.42 4.69
CA PHE A 274 -14.88 3.75 5.11
C PHE A 274 -14.64 3.87 6.61
N ALA A 275 -15.17 2.95 7.41
CA ALA A 275 -14.96 2.94 8.84
C ALA A 275 -14.99 1.52 9.39
N GLU A 276 -14.14 1.28 10.39
CA GLU A 276 -14.09 0.07 11.19
C GLU A 276 -14.32 0.42 12.66
N TYR A 277 -14.88 -0.50 13.41
CA TYR A 277 -15.07 -0.38 14.85
C TYR A 277 -14.59 -1.65 15.53
N VAL A 278 -13.56 -1.50 16.37
CA VAL A 278 -13.04 -2.54 17.26
C VAL A 278 -12.67 -1.85 18.56
N PRO A 279 -13.53 -1.88 19.59
CA PRO A 279 -13.36 -1.07 20.79
C PRO A 279 -12.17 -1.47 21.66
N GLY A 280 -11.75 -2.75 21.62
CA GLY A 280 -10.65 -3.28 22.43
C GLY A 280 -10.89 -3.26 23.96
N ILE A 281 -12.05 -2.80 24.38
CA ILE A 281 -12.49 -2.73 25.79
C ILE A 281 -13.95 -3.17 25.91
N LYS A 282 -14.30 -3.68 27.07
CA LYS A 282 -15.70 -4.07 27.35
C LYS A 282 -16.57 -2.82 27.51
N MET A 283 -17.61 -2.72 26.70
CA MET A 283 -18.59 -1.62 26.72
C MET A 283 -20.01 -2.19 26.68
N GLY A 284 -21.02 -1.35 27.00
CA GLY A 284 -22.41 -1.72 26.89
C GLY A 284 -22.98 -1.50 25.49
N TYR A 285 -24.10 -2.14 25.15
CA TYR A 285 -24.79 -1.95 23.87
C TYR A 285 -25.11 -0.49 23.57
N HIS A 286 -25.49 0.28 24.59
CA HIS A 286 -25.75 1.71 24.45
C HIS A 286 -24.52 2.44 23.89
N ASP A 287 -23.37 2.20 24.49
CA ASP A 287 -22.12 2.90 24.13
C ASP A 287 -21.67 2.54 22.71
N HIS A 288 -21.76 1.26 22.34
CA HIS A 288 -21.50 0.81 20.95
C HIS A 288 -22.41 1.55 19.96
N VAL A 289 -23.72 1.64 20.26
CA VAL A 289 -24.69 2.31 19.39
C VAL A 289 -24.41 3.81 19.25
N GLN A 290 -23.95 4.49 20.31
CA GLN A 290 -23.56 5.90 20.19
C GLN A 290 -22.40 6.08 19.19
N VAL A 291 -21.41 5.20 19.24
CA VAL A 291 -20.30 5.24 18.27
C VAL A 291 -20.80 4.95 16.84
N PHE A 292 -21.68 3.97 16.66
CA PHE A 292 -22.24 3.67 15.33
C PHE A 292 -23.03 4.86 14.73
N LYS A 293 -23.80 5.53 15.58
CA LYS A 293 -24.53 6.73 15.20
C LYS A 293 -23.60 7.88 14.83
N ALA A 294 -22.49 8.06 15.58
CA ALA A 294 -21.50 9.07 15.27
C ALA A 294 -20.77 8.78 13.92
N ILE A 295 -20.38 7.52 13.68
CA ILE A 295 -19.76 7.10 12.41
C ILE A 295 -20.67 7.37 11.20
N THR A 296 -21.99 7.22 11.39
CA THR A 296 -22.99 7.33 10.32
C THR A 296 -23.77 8.64 10.35
N GLU A 297 -23.30 9.63 11.08
CA GLU A 297 -23.99 10.92 11.22
C GLU A 297 -24.25 11.60 9.87
N GLY A 298 -25.51 11.99 9.67
CA GLY A 298 -25.97 12.64 8.43
C GLY A 298 -25.98 11.72 7.21
N ARG A 299 -25.86 10.38 7.39
CA ARG A 299 -25.90 9.39 6.31
C ARG A 299 -27.13 8.50 6.41
N ASN A 300 -27.60 8.02 5.25
CA ASN A 300 -28.72 7.09 5.17
C ASN A 300 -28.23 5.63 5.33
N VAL A 301 -28.41 5.04 6.51
CA VAL A 301 -28.05 3.64 6.77
C VAL A 301 -29.18 2.72 6.32
N LEU A 302 -29.05 2.16 5.11
CA LEU A 302 -30.08 1.31 4.50
C LEU A 302 -30.14 -0.09 5.11
N LYS A 303 -28.99 -0.65 5.53
CA LYS A 303 -28.96 -2.03 6.00
C LYS A 303 -27.90 -2.22 7.07
N ARG A 304 -28.27 -2.98 8.10
CA ARG A 304 -27.41 -3.40 9.20
C ARG A 304 -27.61 -4.90 9.35
N VAL A 305 -26.53 -5.65 9.25
CA VAL A 305 -26.57 -7.12 9.27
C VAL A 305 -25.52 -7.63 10.26
N GLY A 306 -25.84 -8.63 11.04
CA GLY A 306 -24.83 -9.15 11.96
C GLY A 306 -25.26 -10.37 12.74
N GLY A 307 -24.25 -11.03 13.27
CA GLY A 307 -24.38 -12.25 14.06
C GLY A 307 -24.76 -13.47 13.22
N ASN A 308 -24.57 -14.63 13.79
CA ASN A 308 -25.07 -15.87 13.24
C ASN A 308 -26.52 -16.11 13.66
N HIS A 309 -27.13 -17.17 13.15
CA HIS A 309 -28.52 -17.52 13.43
C HIS A 309 -28.84 -17.70 14.94
N ALA A 310 -27.89 -18.11 15.76
CA ALA A 310 -28.11 -18.34 17.19
C ALA A 310 -28.05 -17.05 18.06
N GLU A 311 -27.67 -15.91 17.46
CA GLU A 311 -27.42 -14.64 18.18
C GLU A 311 -28.59 -13.65 18.10
N GLU A 312 -29.83 -14.17 18.15
CA GLU A 312 -31.04 -13.32 18.13
C GLU A 312 -31.14 -12.40 19.34
N GLY A 313 -30.72 -12.88 20.55
CA GLY A 313 -30.70 -12.05 21.75
C GLY A 313 -29.84 -10.80 21.62
N GLU A 314 -28.69 -10.92 20.96
CA GLU A 314 -27.78 -9.79 20.66
C GLU A 314 -28.45 -8.78 19.72
N ARG A 315 -29.07 -9.26 18.65
CA ARG A 315 -29.82 -8.40 17.72
C ARG A 315 -30.96 -7.62 18.41
N GLN A 316 -31.68 -8.28 19.31
CA GLN A 316 -32.70 -7.63 20.11
C GLN A 316 -32.14 -6.58 21.06
N ALA A 317 -31.00 -6.85 21.70
CA ALA A 317 -30.32 -5.90 22.57
C ALA A 317 -29.90 -4.61 21.83
N TYR A 318 -29.32 -4.74 20.65
CA TYR A 318 -28.98 -3.58 19.80
C TYR A 318 -30.22 -2.84 19.30
N SER A 319 -31.28 -3.58 18.93
CA SER A 319 -32.56 -3.00 18.52
C SER A 319 -33.21 -2.15 19.62
N ALA A 320 -33.14 -2.61 20.87
CA ALA A 320 -33.63 -1.87 22.04
C ALA A 320 -32.88 -0.53 22.24
N GLN A 321 -31.65 -0.41 21.77
CA GLN A 321 -30.87 0.85 21.77
C GLN A 321 -31.08 1.72 20.53
N GLY A 322 -32.05 1.36 19.66
CA GLY A 322 -32.37 2.09 18.44
C GLY A 322 -31.37 1.83 17.30
N TRP A 323 -30.73 0.66 17.28
CA TRP A 323 -29.87 0.20 16.20
C TRP A 323 -30.27 -1.23 15.77
N PRO A 324 -31.38 -1.37 15.04
CA PRO A 324 -31.86 -2.68 14.61
C PRO A 324 -30.89 -3.31 13.63
N ILE A 325 -30.47 -4.54 13.92
CA ILE A 325 -29.58 -5.36 13.11
C ILE A 325 -30.37 -6.59 12.65
N SER A 326 -30.31 -6.91 11.38
CA SER A 326 -30.96 -8.09 10.80
C SER A 326 -30.02 -9.30 10.77
N GLU A 327 -30.59 -10.50 10.76
CA GLU A 327 -29.84 -11.71 10.49
C GLU A 327 -29.28 -11.70 9.05
N PRO A 328 -28.03 -12.14 8.83
CA PRO A 328 -27.45 -12.25 7.49
C PRO A 328 -28.18 -13.31 6.66
N LYS A 329 -28.28 -13.10 5.35
CA LYS A 329 -28.62 -14.19 4.43
C LYS A 329 -27.60 -15.31 4.57
N HIS A 330 -28.08 -16.54 4.41
CA HIS A 330 -27.19 -17.71 4.52
C HIS A 330 -26.43 -17.82 5.84
N SER A 331 -27.03 -17.35 6.97
CA SER A 331 -26.41 -17.33 8.30
C SER A 331 -25.94 -18.71 8.77
N GLN A 332 -26.51 -19.78 8.24
CA GLN A 332 -26.17 -21.18 8.53
C GLN A 332 -25.11 -21.76 7.58
N ASP A 333 -24.77 -21.08 6.47
CA ASP A 333 -23.80 -21.56 5.49
C ASP A 333 -22.62 -20.57 5.32
N LYS A 334 -21.69 -20.67 6.27
CA LYS A 334 -20.48 -19.87 6.27
C LYS A 334 -19.63 -20.03 4.99
N ALA A 335 -19.58 -21.25 4.45
CA ALA A 335 -18.80 -21.52 3.25
C ALA A 335 -19.37 -20.79 2.02
N LEU A 336 -20.69 -20.77 1.90
CA LEU A 336 -21.37 -20.00 0.86
C LEU A 336 -21.13 -18.48 1.03
N GLN A 337 -21.26 -17.96 2.26
CA GLN A 337 -20.99 -16.54 2.54
C GLN A 337 -19.55 -16.15 2.14
N ILE A 338 -18.56 -16.99 2.46
CA ILE A 338 -17.16 -16.76 2.06
C ILE A 338 -17.02 -16.71 0.54
N LYS A 339 -17.62 -17.66 -0.17
CA LYS A 339 -17.60 -17.69 -1.66
C LYS A 339 -18.23 -16.45 -2.28
N MET A 340 -19.31 -15.94 -1.69
CA MET A 340 -19.97 -14.72 -2.17
C MET A 340 -19.04 -13.50 -2.02
N VAL A 341 -18.39 -13.34 -0.86
CA VAL A 341 -17.41 -12.26 -0.63
C VAL A 341 -16.20 -12.39 -1.57
N GLN A 342 -15.68 -13.62 -1.77
CA GLN A 342 -14.62 -13.86 -2.75
C GLN A 342 -15.05 -13.46 -4.17
N GLY A 343 -16.30 -13.69 -4.53
CA GLY A 343 -16.88 -13.25 -5.81
C GLY A 343 -16.89 -11.72 -5.95
N MET A 344 -17.29 -11.02 -4.90
CA MET A 344 -17.27 -9.54 -4.86
C MET A 344 -15.85 -8.98 -5.02
N HIS A 345 -14.87 -9.56 -4.36
CA HIS A 345 -13.45 -9.16 -4.52
C HIS A 345 -12.92 -9.45 -5.93
N ARG A 346 -13.21 -10.64 -6.48
CA ARG A 346 -12.79 -11.01 -7.85
C ARG A 346 -13.32 -10.06 -8.92
N LEU A 347 -14.50 -9.51 -8.70
CA LEU A 347 -15.13 -8.55 -9.61
C LEU A 347 -14.76 -7.10 -9.29
N ASN A 348 -13.85 -6.87 -8.35
CA ASN A 348 -13.43 -5.55 -7.90
C ASN A 348 -14.62 -4.65 -7.51
N LYS A 349 -15.58 -5.23 -6.75
CA LYS A 349 -16.77 -4.53 -6.27
C LYS A 349 -16.62 -3.96 -4.86
N VAL A 350 -15.51 -4.25 -4.19
CA VAL A 350 -15.23 -3.86 -2.80
C VAL A 350 -13.89 -3.15 -2.74
N TYR A 351 -13.92 -1.92 -2.28
CA TYR A 351 -12.74 -1.08 -2.02
C TYR A 351 -12.69 -0.74 -0.53
N ILE A 352 -11.51 -0.68 0.03
CA ILE A 352 -11.28 -0.42 1.45
C ILE A 352 -10.31 0.77 1.55
N PHE A 353 -10.59 1.72 2.41
CA PHE A 353 -9.63 2.77 2.69
C PHE A 353 -8.42 2.18 3.42
N ASN A 354 -7.22 2.50 2.94
CA ASN A 354 -5.96 1.92 3.41
C ASN A 354 -5.57 2.32 4.85
N ASP A 355 -6.28 3.25 5.46
CA ASP A 355 -6.16 3.66 6.85
C ASP A 355 -7.04 2.82 7.82
N LEU A 356 -7.85 1.87 7.32
CA LEU A 356 -8.55 0.89 8.14
C LEU A 356 -7.58 -0.23 8.57
N THR A 357 -6.71 0.10 9.51
CA THR A 357 -5.53 -0.73 9.84
C THR A 357 -5.86 -2.07 10.49
N ASN A 358 -6.95 -2.15 11.29
CA ASN A 358 -7.38 -3.43 11.89
C ASN A 358 -7.95 -4.35 10.80
N TYR A 359 -8.77 -3.81 9.89
CA TYR A 359 -9.30 -4.58 8.77
C TYR A 359 -8.19 -5.14 7.89
N VAL A 360 -7.22 -4.29 7.50
CA VAL A 360 -6.09 -4.70 6.66
C VAL A 360 -5.30 -5.81 7.35
N ARG A 361 -5.02 -5.66 8.65
CA ARG A 361 -4.33 -6.67 9.45
C ARG A 361 -5.08 -8.00 9.45
N GLU A 362 -6.38 -8.01 9.76
CA GLU A 362 -7.19 -9.23 9.76
C GLU A 362 -7.27 -9.85 8.38
N LYS A 363 -7.47 -9.04 7.34
CA LYS A 363 -7.62 -9.50 5.95
C LYS A 363 -6.43 -10.33 5.48
N PHE A 364 -5.22 -9.90 5.79
CA PHE A 364 -3.98 -10.60 5.42
C PHE A 364 -3.52 -11.66 6.41
N SER A 365 -4.19 -11.79 7.55
CA SER A 365 -3.93 -12.85 8.53
C SER A 365 -4.98 -13.97 8.50
N PHE A 366 -6.11 -13.76 7.80
CA PHE A 366 -7.22 -14.70 7.73
C PHE A 366 -6.92 -15.84 6.77
N VAL A 367 -6.32 -16.90 7.30
CA VAL A 367 -5.76 -18.02 6.52
C VAL A 367 -6.44 -19.34 6.82
N THR A 368 -6.40 -20.25 5.84
CA THR A 368 -6.77 -21.66 6.02
C THR A 368 -5.54 -22.53 6.12
N LYS A 369 -5.62 -23.57 6.92
CA LYS A 369 -4.70 -24.69 6.97
C LYS A 369 -5.51 -25.98 7.00
N GLU A 370 -5.21 -26.93 6.10
CA GLU A 370 -5.98 -28.19 5.99
C GLU A 370 -7.51 -27.96 5.91
N ASP A 371 -7.90 -27.03 5.03
CA ASP A 371 -9.29 -26.60 4.78
C ASP A 371 -10.04 -26.00 5.99
N LYS A 372 -9.34 -25.72 7.09
CA LYS A 372 -9.90 -25.04 8.26
C LYS A 372 -9.31 -23.66 8.43
N ILE A 373 -10.14 -22.70 8.79
CA ILE A 373 -9.68 -21.36 9.13
C ILE A 373 -8.91 -21.43 10.45
N VAL A 374 -7.70 -20.90 10.45
CA VAL A 374 -6.82 -20.89 11.65
C VAL A 374 -7.29 -19.78 12.57
N ASP A 375 -7.46 -20.09 13.87
CA ASP A 375 -7.81 -19.11 14.92
C ASP A 375 -8.99 -18.18 14.55
N GLU A 376 -10.01 -18.70 13.90
CA GLU A 376 -11.14 -17.94 13.35
C GLU A 376 -11.75 -16.94 14.35
N ALA A 377 -11.79 -17.28 15.62
CA ALA A 377 -12.34 -16.44 16.68
C ALA A 377 -11.60 -15.10 16.91
N LYS A 378 -10.45 -14.88 16.23
CA LYS A 378 -9.69 -13.61 16.30
C LYS A 378 -10.06 -12.61 15.21
N TYR A 379 -10.85 -13.02 14.20
CA TYR A 379 -11.07 -12.24 12.97
C TYR A 379 -12.48 -11.68 12.91
N HIS A 380 -12.77 -10.75 13.81
CA HIS A 380 -14.10 -10.18 13.99
C HIS A 380 -14.54 -9.30 12.82
N LEU A 381 -13.62 -8.52 12.21
CA LEU A 381 -13.92 -7.71 11.05
C LEU A 381 -14.15 -8.55 9.79
N MET A 382 -13.49 -9.72 9.67
CA MET A 382 -13.75 -10.66 8.59
C MET A 382 -15.14 -11.32 8.72
N ALA A 383 -15.61 -11.54 9.95
CA ALA A 383 -16.99 -11.98 10.18
C ALA A 383 -18.00 -10.87 9.83
N ALA A 384 -17.76 -9.64 10.28
CA ALA A 384 -18.60 -8.48 9.97
C ALA A 384 -18.68 -8.24 8.44
N GLU A 385 -17.56 -8.29 7.72
CA GLU A 385 -17.52 -8.21 6.26
C GLU A 385 -18.37 -9.32 5.61
N ARG A 386 -18.17 -10.55 6.06
CA ARG A 386 -18.89 -11.71 5.54
C ARG A 386 -20.39 -11.56 5.69
N TYR A 387 -20.86 -11.11 6.85
CA TYR A 387 -22.27 -10.94 7.13
C TYR A 387 -22.92 -9.91 6.20
N ILE A 388 -22.31 -8.75 6.00
CA ILE A 388 -22.91 -7.71 5.17
C ILE A 388 -22.74 -7.97 3.67
N LEU A 389 -21.54 -8.35 3.21
CA LEU A 389 -21.31 -8.49 1.78
C LEU A 389 -21.95 -9.75 1.17
N SER A 390 -22.16 -10.80 1.95
CA SER A 390 -22.88 -11.99 1.46
C SER A 390 -24.37 -11.74 1.22
N ASP A 391 -24.91 -10.62 1.67
CA ASP A 391 -26.29 -10.23 1.40
C ASP A 391 -26.49 -9.64 -0.01
N PHE A 392 -25.40 -9.38 -0.73
CA PHE A 392 -25.41 -8.79 -2.05
C PHE A 392 -24.84 -9.76 -3.08
N THR A 393 -25.44 -9.72 -4.28
CA THR A 393 -24.85 -10.35 -5.47
C THR A 393 -24.32 -9.23 -6.38
N PRO A 394 -23.32 -9.50 -7.23
CA PRO A 394 -22.78 -8.50 -8.17
C PRO A 394 -23.85 -7.89 -9.08
N GLU A 395 -24.98 -8.61 -9.28
CA GLU A 395 -26.10 -8.22 -10.14
C GLU A 395 -27.13 -7.34 -9.40
N THR A 396 -27.20 -7.43 -8.06
CA THR A 396 -28.19 -6.69 -7.25
C THR A 396 -27.85 -5.22 -7.07
N VAL A 397 -26.65 -4.80 -7.45
CA VAL A 397 -26.27 -3.40 -7.38
C VAL A 397 -26.63 -2.72 -8.68
N ALA A 398 -27.80 -2.05 -8.68
CA ALA A 398 -28.33 -1.37 -9.85
C ALA A 398 -27.31 -0.42 -10.48
N ARG A 399 -27.11 -0.59 -11.80
CA ARG A 399 -26.36 0.38 -12.61
C ARG A 399 -27.24 1.61 -12.80
N HIS A 400 -26.90 2.72 -12.18
CA HIS A 400 -27.35 4.03 -12.60
C HIS A 400 -26.23 4.69 -13.39
N ASP A 401 -26.56 5.35 -14.51
CA ASP A 401 -25.64 6.06 -15.41
C ASP A 401 -25.07 7.36 -14.75
N THR A 402 -24.31 7.21 -13.68
CA THR A 402 -23.62 8.31 -13.02
C THR A 402 -22.12 8.23 -13.35
N PRO A 403 -21.44 9.37 -13.58
CA PRO A 403 -19.99 9.37 -13.89
C PRO A 403 -19.18 8.66 -12.80
N LEU A 404 -18.16 7.91 -13.20
CA LEU A 404 -17.23 7.26 -12.29
C LEU A 404 -16.59 8.27 -11.34
N PRO A 405 -16.42 7.94 -10.05
CA PRO A 405 -15.67 8.79 -9.14
C PRO A 405 -14.23 8.98 -9.67
N PRO A 406 -13.62 10.15 -9.44
CA PRO A 406 -12.35 10.56 -10.09
C PRO A 406 -11.21 9.55 -9.91
N HIS A 407 -11.26 8.68 -8.91
CA HIS A 407 -10.23 7.68 -8.65
C HIS A 407 -10.23 6.46 -9.58
N ARG A 408 -11.31 6.16 -10.30
CA ARG A 408 -11.30 5.05 -11.28
C ARG A 408 -10.46 5.35 -12.53
N ASN A 409 -10.20 6.62 -12.82
CA ASN A 409 -9.31 7.02 -13.91
C ASN A 409 -7.83 6.70 -13.61
N TYR A 410 -7.45 6.48 -12.33
CA TYR A 410 -6.11 6.06 -11.95
C TYR A 410 -5.89 4.54 -12.06
N LEU A 411 -6.97 3.76 -12.09
CA LEU A 411 -6.91 2.29 -12.12
C LEU A 411 -7.10 1.71 -13.53
N ARG A 412 -7.61 2.49 -14.48
CA ARG A 412 -7.65 2.14 -15.89
C ARG A 412 -6.59 2.96 -16.61
N GLY A 413 -5.35 2.40 -16.66
CA GLY A 413 -4.42 2.80 -17.70
C GLY A 413 -5.08 2.54 -19.05
N ASN A 414 -5.27 3.60 -19.83
CA ASN A 414 -5.43 3.47 -21.28
C ASN A 414 -4.13 2.98 -21.86
#